data_6d4640b7017ef1828cb5537b95e60163
#
_entry.id   6d4640b7017ef1828cb5537b95e60163
#
_cell.length_a   1.000
_cell.length_b   1.000
_cell.length_c   1.000
_cell.angle_alpha   90.00
_cell.angle_beta   90.00
_cell.angle_gamma   90.00
#
_symmetry.space_group_name_H-M   'P 1'
#
loop_
_entity.id
_entity.type
_entity.pdbx_description
1 polymer ?
#
loop_
_entity_poly.entity_id
_entity_poly.type
_entity_poly.pdbx_seq_one_letter_code
_entity_poly.pdbx_strand_id
1 'polypeptide(L)'
;MEFMNINIDVIIYVIIALIAVIYVLKGFKIIPQSETRVVERLGRYDRTLQSGINYLFPIIDRAREVYHRAEIRYADGSKLATMVKTSKIDLREQVYDFDKQSVITKDNVTTTINALLYFQIVDPVKAVYEIDNLPNAIEKLTQTTLRNVIGELELDETLTSRDTINSKLRAVLDDATNKW
;
A
#
# COMPACT_ATOMS: atom_id res chain seq x y z
N MET A 1 -46.08 5.38 45.99
CA MET A 1 -44.85 5.00 45.26
C MET A 1 -45.22 3.86 44.34
N GLU A 2 -45.64 4.17 43.11
CA GLU A 2 -45.84 3.16 42.05
C GLU A 2 -44.45 2.76 41.57
N PHE A 3 -43.97 1.59 41.97
CA PHE A 3 -42.83 0.95 41.32
C PHE A 3 -43.29 0.56 39.93
N MET A 4 -42.75 1.29 38.93
CA MET A 4 -42.90 1.03 37.51
C MET A 4 -42.54 -0.42 37.24
N ASN A 5 -43.54 -1.28 37.07
CA ASN A 5 -43.37 -2.66 36.62
C ASN A 5 -42.87 -2.58 35.17
N ILE A 6 -41.57 -2.39 34.98
CA ILE A 6 -40.96 -2.46 33.65
C ILE A 6 -41.05 -3.92 33.23
N ASN A 7 -41.93 -4.21 32.29
CA ASN A 7 -42.08 -5.55 31.74
C ASN A 7 -40.71 -5.99 31.18
N ILE A 8 -40.27 -7.17 31.57
CA ILE A 8 -38.99 -7.77 31.09
C ILE A 8 -38.90 -7.70 29.59
N ASP A 9 -40.00 -7.88 28.89
CA ASP A 9 -40.10 -7.79 27.43
C ASP A 9 -39.66 -6.41 26.88
N VAL A 10 -40.09 -5.32 27.57
CA VAL A 10 -39.69 -3.96 27.18
C VAL A 10 -38.18 -3.76 27.34
N ILE A 11 -37.60 -4.28 28.41
CA ILE A 11 -36.14 -4.22 28.61
C ILE A 11 -35.40 -4.97 27.47
N ILE A 12 -35.88 -6.16 27.10
CA ILE A 12 -35.29 -6.95 26.01
C ILE A 12 -35.37 -6.19 24.70
N TYR A 13 -36.52 -5.59 24.33
CA TYR A 13 -36.64 -4.80 23.13
C TYR A 13 -35.74 -3.57 23.10
N VAL A 14 -35.59 -2.88 24.23
CA VAL A 14 -34.67 -1.71 24.33
C VAL A 14 -33.22 -2.15 24.16
N ILE A 15 -32.83 -3.28 24.74
CA ILE A 15 -31.46 -3.82 24.55
C ILE A 15 -31.20 -4.18 23.10
N ILE A 16 -32.14 -4.87 22.46
CA ILE A 16 -32.02 -5.24 21.03
C ILE A 16 -31.91 -3.97 20.15
N ALA A 17 -32.77 -2.98 20.41
CA ALA A 17 -32.75 -1.73 19.68
C ALA A 17 -31.42 -1.00 19.86
N LEU A 18 -30.88 -0.95 21.07
CA LEU A 18 -29.60 -0.32 21.39
C LEU A 18 -28.43 -1.04 20.68
N ILE A 19 -28.44 -2.37 20.69
CA ILE A 19 -27.44 -3.17 19.96
C ILE A 19 -27.52 -2.87 18.46
N ALA A 20 -28.73 -2.82 17.89
CA ALA A 20 -28.92 -2.52 16.47
C ALA A 20 -28.39 -1.13 16.11
N VAL A 21 -28.64 -0.11 16.93
CA VAL A 21 -28.14 1.25 16.73
C VAL A 21 -26.61 1.27 16.80
N ILE A 22 -26.00 0.62 17.79
CA ILE A 22 -24.53 0.53 17.91
C ILE A 22 -23.94 -0.14 16.66
N TYR A 23 -24.61 -1.16 16.16
CA TYR A 23 -24.18 -1.90 14.98
C TYR A 23 -24.20 -1.01 13.73
N VAL A 24 -25.26 -0.23 13.54
CA VAL A 24 -25.37 0.73 12.42
C VAL A 24 -24.30 1.81 12.55
N LEU A 25 -24.09 2.37 13.73
CA LEU A 25 -23.11 3.42 13.95
C LEU A 25 -21.66 2.95 13.71
N LYS A 26 -21.33 1.71 14.03
CA LYS A 26 -20.00 1.12 13.77
C LYS A 26 -19.68 0.96 12.28
N GLY A 27 -20.70 0.93 11.44
CA GLY A 27 -20.53 0.83 9.98
C GLY A 27 -20.00 2.11 9.34
N PHE A 28 -20.14 3.27 9.96
CA PHE A 28 -19.65 4.52 9.41
C PHE A 28 -18.13 4.61 9.51
N LYS A 29 -17.47 4.88 8.37
CA LYS A 29 -16.02 5.10 8.26
C LYS A 29 -15.76 6.38 7.50
N ILE A 30 -14.96 7.26 8.10
CA ILE A 30 -14.46 8.47 7.46
C ILE A 30 -13.12 8.12 6.84
N ILE A 31 -12.99 8.40 5.54
CA ILE A 31 -11.76 8.18 4.78
C ILE A 31 -11.19 9.56 4.44
N PRO A 32 -9.92 9.84 4.84
CA PRO A 32 -9.23 11.07 4.49
C PRO A 32 -9.10 11.26 2.98
N GLN A 33 -8.91 12.51 2.55
CA GLN A 33 -8.50 12.80 1.18
C GLN A 33 -7.15 12.13 0.89
N SER A 34 -6.98 11.65 -0.34
CA SER A 34 -5.79 10.93 -0.79
C SER A 34 -5.63 9.49 -0.24
N GLU A 35 -6.56 9.01 0.58
CA GLU A 35 -6.64 7.60 0.96
C GLU A 35 -7.83 6.92 0.27
N THR A 36 -7.69 5.63 0.03
CA THR A 36 -8.77 4.78 -0.44
C THR A 36 -8.71 3.41 0.23
N ARG A 37 -9.81 2.66 0.15
CA ARG A 37 -9.87 1.28 0.64
C ARG A 37 -10.64 0.41 -0.34
N VAL A 38 -10.14 -0.75 -0.61
CA VAL A 38 -10.82 -1.77 -1.40
C VAL A 38 -11.64 -2.64 -0.46
N VAL A 39 -12.93 -2.77 -0.73
CA VAL A 39 -13.88 -3.53 0.09
C VAL A 39 -14.29 -4.79 -0.61
N GLU A 40 -14.19 -5.87 0.12
CA GLU A 40 -14.70 -7.19 -0.25
C GLU A 40 -16.01 -7.46 0.50
N ARG A 41 -16.99 -7.97 -0.21
CA ARG A 41 -18.22 -8.51 0.36
C ARG A 41 -18.23 -10.02 0.19
N LEU A 42 -18.21 -10.72 1.31
CA LEU A 42 -18.17 -12.19 1.32
C LEU A 42 -17.04 -12.79 0.43
N GLY A 43 -15.86 -12.13 0.43
CA GLY A 43 -14.68 -12.57 -0.31
C GLY A 43 -14.64 -12.18 -1.80
N ARG A 44 -15.59 -11.37 -2.28
CA ARG A 44 -15.57 -10.82 -3.65
C ARG A 44 -15.40 -9.32 -3.59
N TYR A 45 -14.66 -8.75 -4.55
CA TYR A 45 -14.63 -7.30 -4.73
C TYR A 45 -16.04 -6.74 -4.89
N ASP A 46 -16.37 -5.74 -4.10
CA ASP A 46 -17.65 -5.05 -4.15
C ASP A 46 -17.49 -3.62 -4.64
N ARG A 47 -16.66 -2.84 -3.93
CA ARG A 47 -16.43 -1.42 -4.26
C ARG A 47 -15.12 -0.89 -3.67
N THR A 48 -14.70 0.26 -4.18
CA THR A 48 -13.60 1.05 -3.64
C THR A 48 -14.17 2.26 -2.90
N LEU A 49 -13.80 2.42 -1.63
CA LEU A 49 -14.24 3.54 -0.81
C LEU A 49 -13.37 4.76 -1.11
N GLN A 50 -14.02 5.81 -1.58
CA GLN A 50 -13.37 7.11 -1.81
C GLN A 50 -13.35 7.96 -0.54
N SER A 51 -12.62 9.10 -0.57
CA SER A 51 -12.60 10.07 0.52
C SER A 51 -14.00 10.54 0.91
N GLY A 52 -14.19 10.77 2.20
CA GLY A 52 -15.47 11.20 2.79
C GLY A 52 -16.10 10.14 3.68
N ILE A 53 -17.39 10.30 3.92
CA ILE A 53 -18.18 9.38 4.75
C ILE A 53 -18.62 8.18 3.93
N ASN A 54 -18.24 7.01 4.40
CA ASN A 54 -18.61 5.73 3.78
C ASN A 54 -19.25 4.81 4.82
N TYR A 55 -20.05 3.89 4.34
CA TYR A 55 -20.69 2.88 5.17
C TYR A 55 -20.23 1.48 4.79
N LEU A 56 -19.70 0.74 5.77
CA LEU A 56 -19.37 -0.68 5.66
C LEU A 56 -20.35 -1.48 6.50
N PHE A 57 -20.93 -2.52 5.92
CA PHE A 57 -21.76 -3.46 6.67
C PHE A 57 -20.85 -4.34 7.55
N PRO A 58 -20.91 -4.22 8.90
CA PRO A 58 -19.91 -4.81 9.78
C PRO A 58 -19.77 -6.33 9.72
N ILE A 59 -20.80 -7.06 9.21
CA ILE A 59 -20.80 -8.53 9.14
C ILE A 59 -20.26 -9.02 7.79
N ILE A 60 -20.62 -8.35 6.70
CA ILE A 60 -20.43 -8.87 5.34
C ILE A 60 -19.32 -8.17 4.57
N ASP A 61 -19.02 -6.91 4.92
CA ASP A 61 -18.01 -6.10 4.25
C ASP A 61 -16.69 -6.15 5.04
N ARG A 62 -15.59 -6.39 4.33
CA ARG A 62 -14.23 -6.33 4.87
C ARG A 62 -13.37 -5.44 3.99
N ALA A 63 -12.64 -4.51 4.59
CA ALA A 63 -11.60 -3.79 3.87
C ALA A 63 -10.40 -4.73 3.69
N ARG A 64 -9.98 -4.94 2.44
CA ARG A 64 -8.83 -5.78 2.10
C ARG A 64 -7.55 -5.20 2.67
N GLU A 65 -6.74 -6.03 3.28
CA GLU A 65 -5.43 -5.63 3.79
C GLU A 65 -4.38 -5.76 2.68
N VAL A 66 -3.51 -4.76 2.61
CA VAL A 66 -2.37 -4.69 1.70
C VAL A 66 -1.10 -4.48 2.48
N TYR A 67 0.04 -4.84 1.89
CA TYR A 67 1.33 -4.52 2.47
C TYR A 67 1.69 -3.06 2.18
N HIS A 68 2.14 -2.37 3.21
CA HIS A 68 2.67 -1.02 3.14
C HIS A 68 4.05 -0.98 3.77
N ARG A 69 5.00 -0.32 3.10
CA ARG A 69 6.35 -0.10 3.65
C ARG A 69 6.29 1.05 4.64
N ALA A 70 6.49 0.76 5.91
CA ALA A 70 6.57 1.75 6.96
C ALA A 70 8.03 1.90 7.44
N GLU A 71 8.50 3.13 7.61
CA GLU A 71 9.79 3.41 8.22
C GLU A 71 9.61 3.62 9.73
N ILE A 72 10.18 2.74 10.51
CA ILE A 72 10.25 2.91 11.96
C ILE A 72 11.58 3.61 12.28
N ARG A 73 11.49 4.78 12.92
CA ARG A 73 12.67 5.48 13.43
C ARG A 73 12.86 5.10 14.89
N TYR A 74 14.03 4.61 15.20
CA TYR A 74 14.44 4.36 16.57
C TYR A 74 15.00 5.64 17.23
N ALA A 75 15.07 5.62 18.57
CA ALA A 75 15.58 6.74 19.35
C ALA A 75 17.07 7.04 19.10
N ASP A 76 17.81 6.08 18.56
CA ASP A 76 19.22 6.20 18.15
C ASP A 76 19.39 6.84 16.75
N GLY A 77 18.29 7.23 16.09
CA GLY A 77 18.29 7.81 14.75
C GLY A 77 18.34 6.78 13.62
N SER A 78 18.44 5.49 13.90
CA SER A 78 18.38 4.44 12.90
C SER A 78 16.95 4.29 12.33
N LYS A 79 16.87 3.98 11.03
CA LYS A 79 15.61 3.73 10.33
C LYS A 79 15.53 2.26 9.95
N LEU A 80 14.46 1.61 10.30
CA LEU A 80 14.16 0.27 9.83
C LEU A 80 12.91 0.32 8.93
N ALA A 81 13.06 -0.08 7.68
CA ALA A 81 11.93 -0.31 6.80
C ALA A 81 11.28 -1.65 7.18
N THR A 82 10.01 -1.60 7.52
CA THR A 82 9.23 -2.81 7.84
C THR A 82 7.96 -2.86 7.00
N MET A 83 7.49 -4.07 6.71
CA MET A 83 6.23 -4.28 6.00
C MET A 83 5.09 -4.42 7.01
N VAL A 84 4.13 -3.52 6.94
CA VAL A 84 2.94 -3.51 7.80
C VAL A 84 1.71 -3.79 6.95
N LYS A 85 0.83 -4.66 7.43
CA LYS A 85 -0.48 -4.86 6.82
C LYS A 85 -1.42 -3.73 7.22
N THR A 86 -2.03 -3.10 6.25
CA THR A 86 -3.01 -2.04 6.46
C THR A 86 -4.11 -2.14 5.41
N SER A 87 -5.30 -1.67 5.73
CA SER A 87 -6.40 -1.57 4.76
C SER A 87 -6.44 -0.22 4.05
N LYS A 88 -5.49 0.67 4.36
CA LYS A 88 -5.40 2.00 3.77
C LYS A 88 -4.46 1.97 2.58
N ILE A 89 -4.88 2.51 1.47
CA ILE A 89 -4.08 2.69 0.25
C ILE A 89 -3.91 4.20 0.07
N ASP A 90 -2.67 4.68 0.13
CA ASP A 90 -2.35 6.08 -0.12
C ASP A 90 -2.20 6.32 -1.62
N LEU A 91 -2.94 7.29 -2.14
CA LEU A 91 -2.94 7.67 -3.56
C LEU A 91 -1.97 8.79 -3.88
N ARG A 92 -1.22 9.29 -2.90
CA ARG A 92 -0.19 10.29 -3.13
C ARG A 92 1.06 9.65 -3.70
N GLU A 93 1.89 10.47 -4.32
CA GLU A 93 3.22 10.06 -4.71
C GLU A 93 4.03 9.60 -3.49
N GLN A 94 4.64 8.43 -3.60
CA GLN A 94 5.47 7.81 -2.57
C GLN A 94 6.91 7.74 -3.06
N VAL A 95 7.84 7.83 -2.12
CA VAL A 95 9.28 7.73 -2.40
C VAL A 95 9.83 6.50 -1.71
N TYR A 96 10.45 5.63 -2.49
CA TYR A 96 11.18 4.49 -1.95
C TYR A 96 12.67 4.72 -2.13
N ASP A 97 13.38 4.74 -1.01
CA ASP A 97 14.84 4.71 -0.95
C ASP A 97 15.27 3.26 -0.80
N PHE A 98 16.03 2.77 -1.77
CA PHE A 98 16.51 1.40 -1.75
C PHE A 98 17.90 1.33 -1.13
N ASP A 99 18.19 0.20 -0.47
CA ASP A 99 19.50 -0.04 0.10
C ASP A 99 20.56 -0.08 -1.01
N LYS A 100 21.75 0.39 -0.66
CA LYS A 100 22.92 0.32 -1.53
C LYS A 100 23.18 -1.11 -1.96
N GLN A 101 23.36 -1.31 -3.26
CA GLN A 101 23.72 -2.62 -3.81
C GLN A 101 25.00 -2.55 -4.62
N SER A 102 25.81 -3.61 -4.51
CA SER A 102 26.99 -3.80 -5.35
C SER A 102 26.57 -4.41 -6.68
N VAL A 103 27.04 -3.83 -7.77
CA VAL A 103 26.85 -4.29 -9.13
C VAL A 103 28.19 -4.35 -9.85
N ILE A 104 28.25 -5.16 -10.92
CA ILE A 104 29.44 -5.30 -11.75
C ILE A 104 29.11 -4.69 -13.10
N THR A 105 29.94 -3.78 -13.54
CA THR A 105 29.86 -3.13 -14.86
C THR A 105 30.36 -4.05 -15.97
N LYS A 106 30.13 -3.66 -17.22
CA LYS A 106 30.55 -4.44 -18.41
C LYS A 106 32.08 -4.65 -18.48
N ASP A 107 32.86 -3.68 -18.02
CA ASP A 107 34.32 -3.73 -17.90
C ASP A 107 34.82 -4.44 -16.64
N ASN A 108 33.93 -5.19 -15.96
CA ASN A 108 34.22 -6.01 -14.79
C ASN A 108 34.68 -5.24 -13.56
N VAL A 109 34.23 -3.99 -13.39
CA VAL A 109 34.47 -3.18 -12.21
C VAL A 109 33.29 -3.30 -11.25
N THR A 110 33.57 -3.57 -9.98
CA THR A 110 32.53 -3.56 -8.94
C THR A 110 32.27 -2.14 -8.46
N THR A 111 31.04 -1.67 -8.59
CA THR A 111 30.60 -0.38 -8.09
C THR A 111 29.41 -0.53 -7.15
N THR A 112 29.19 0.47 -6.29
CA THR A 112 28.04 0.50 -5.37
C THR A 112 27.09 1.60 -5.80
N ILE A 113 25.85 1.23 -6.01
CA ILE A 113 24.80 2.14 -6.46
C ILE A 113 23.65 2.19 -5.46
N ASN A 114 23.00 3.35 -5.41
CA ASN A 114 21.74 3.57 -4.70
C ASN A 114 20.71 4.14 -5.66
N ALA A 115 19.43 3.85 -5.42
CA ALA A 115 18.33 4.35 -6.22
C ALA A 115 17.19 4.87 -5.36
N LEU A 116 16.56 5.94 -5.85
CA LEU A 116 15.30 6.47 -5.34
C LEU A 116 14.25 6.29 -6.41
N LEU A 117 13.10 5.79 -6.03
CA LEU A 117 11.95 5.62 -6.93
C LEU A 117 10.77 6.43 -6.41
N TYR A 118 10.22 7.25 -7.29
CA TYR A 118 8.95 7.93 -7.08
C TYR A 118 7.86 7.19 -7.84
N PHE A 119 6.77 6.85 -7.16
CA PHE A 119 5.64 6.20 -7.79
C PHE A 119 4.33 6.59 -7.11
N GLN A 120 3.23 6.39 -7.81
CA GLN A 120 1.88 6.67 -7.34
C GLN A 120 0.96 5.53 -7.74
N ILE A 121 0.08 5.11 -6.83
CA ILE A 121 -0.94 4.11 -7.13
C ILE A 121 -2.08 4.81 -7.87
N VAL A 122 -2.27 4.46 -9.13
CA VAL A 122 -3.33 5.02 -9.99
C VAL A 122 -4.59 4.16 -9.90
N ASP A 123 -4.45 2.84 -9.94
CA ASP A 123 -5.56 1.90 -9.83
C ASP A 123 -5.41 1.04 -8.55
N PRO A 124 -6.12 1.40 -7.47
CA PRO A 124 -6.02 0.65 -6.22
C PRO A 124 -6.57 -0.77 -6.31
N VAL A 125 -7.47 -1.07 -7.26
CA VAL A 125 -8.04 -2.41 -7.42
C VAL A 125 -7.00 -3.34 -8.01
N LYS A 126 -6.33 -2.93 -9.07
CA LYS A 126 -5.23 -3.69 -9.67
C LYS A 126 -4.08 -3.87 -8.69
N ALA A 127 -3.68 -2.81 -7.99
CA ALA A 127 -2.61 -2.86 -6.99
C ALA A 127 -2.88 -3.84 -5.84
N VAL A 128 -4.16 -4.19 -5.61
CA VAL A 128 -4.56 -5.14 -4.55
C VAL A 128 -4.71 -6.56 -5.04
N TYR A 129 -5.19 -6.76 -6.27
CA TYR A 129 -5.56 -8.09 -6.77
C TYR A 129 -4.59 -8.69 -7.76
N GLU A 130 -3.86 -7.86 -8.52
CA GLU A 130 -2.90 -8.35 -9.50
C GLU A 130 -1.53 -8.66 -8.92
N ILE A 131 -1.22 -8.10 -7.73
CA ILE A 131 0.07 -8.32 -7.06
C ILE A 131 -0.11 -8.46 -5.55
N ASP A 132 0.52 -9.47 -4.96
CA ASP A 132 0.37 -9.74 -3.51
C ASP A 132 1.08 -8.70 -2.64
N ASN A 133 2.30 -8.33 -3.00
CA ASN A 133 3.13 -7.42 -2.22
C ASN A 133 3.76 -6.37 -3.14
N LEU A 134 2.98 -5.32 -3.46
CA LEU A 134 3.38 -4.24 -4.36
C LEU A 134 4.72 -3.59 -3.95
N PRO A 135 4.96 -3.18 -2.67
CA PRO A 135 6.23 -2.59 -2.28
C PRO A 135 7.43 -3.48 -2.56
N ASN A 136 7.34 -4.76 -2.20
CA ASN A 136 8.43 -5.70 -2.41
C ASN A 136 8.67 -5.98 -3.91
N ALA A 137 7.60 -6.08 -4.68
CA ALA A 137 7.71 -6.31 -6.12
C ALA A 137 8.38 -5.14 -6.84
N ILE A 138 7.98 -3.91 -6.54
CA ILE A 138 8.62 -2.70 -7.07
C ILE A 138 10.10 -2.67 -6.68
N GLU A 139 10.43 -2.95 -5.43
CA GLU A 139 11.82 -2.99 -4.95
C GLU A 139 12.65 -4.01 -5.74
N LYS A 140 12.19 -5.25 -5.83
CA LYS A 140 12.93 -6.32 -6.51
C LYS A 140 13.05 -6.07 -8.02
N LEU A 141 11.99 -5.58 -8.64
CA LEU A 141 12.03 -5.22 -10.06
C LEU A 141 13.04 -4.10 -10.32
N THR A 142 13.00 -3.02 -9.52
CA THR A 142 13.93 -1.91 -9.65
C THR A 142 15.38 -2.34 -9.44
N GLN A 143 15.65 -3.12 -8.39
CA GLN A 143 16.99 -3.63 -8.08
C GLN A 143 17.54 -4.52 -9.22
N THR A 144 16.70 -5.40 -9.76
CA THR A 144 17.11 -6.31 -10.84
C THR A 144 17.33 -5.54 -12.14
N THR A 145 16.44 -4.64 -12.49
CA THR A 145 16.56 -3.83 -13.72
C THR A 145 17.77 -2.92 -13.65
N LEU A 146 18.01 -2.27 -12.50
CA LEU A 146 19.18 -1.42 -12.30
C LEU A 146 20.47 -2.21 -12.46
N ARG A 147 20.54 -3.42 -11.88
CA ARG A 147 21.71 -4.31 -12.05
C ARG A 147 21.96 -4.66 -13.52
N ASN A 148 20.89 -4.98 -14.25
CA ASN A 148 21.00 -5.33 -15.67
C ASN A 148 21.48 -4.14 -16.50
N VAL A 149 20.87 -2.96 -16.31
CA VAL A 149 21.21 -1.74 -17.04
C VAL A 149 22.66 -1.31 -16.80
N ILE A 150 23.12 -1.38 -15.54
CA ILE A 150 24.52 -1.05 -15.20
C ILE A 150 25.48 -2.10 -15.73
N GLY A 151 25.10 -3.38 -15.70
CA GLY A 151 25.92 -4.47 -16.27
C GLY A 151 26.13 -4.40 -17.79
N GLU A 152 25.31 -3.62 -18.51
CA GLU A 152 25.48 -3.36 -19.94
C GLU A 152 26.45 -2.19 -20.24
N LEU A 153 26.79 -1.38 -19.25
CA LEU A 153 27.56 -0.15 -19.38
C LEU A 153 28.97 -0.29 -18.79
N GLU A 154 29.92 0.42 -19.35
CA GLU A 154 31.26 0.61 -18.76
C GLU A 154 31.17 1.60 -17.60
N LEU A 155 32.15 1.58 -16.68
CA LEU A 155 32.13 2.43 -15.49
C LEU A 155 32.00 3.92 -15.86
N ASP A 156 32.77 4.39 -16.83
CA ASP A 156 32.73 5.79 -17.27
C ASP A 156 31.35 6.16 -17.85
N GLU A 157 30.72 5.22 -18.57
CA GLU A 157 29.36 5.41 -19.09
C GLU A 157 28.33 5.49 -17.98
N THR A 158 28.49 4.71 -16.90
CA THR A 158 27.55 4.76 -15.76
C THR A 158 27.57 6.10 -15.03
N LEU A 159 28.72 6.78 -15.02
CA LEU A 159 28.87 8.09 -14.38
C LEU A 159 28.30 9.22 -15.24
N THR A 160 28.35 9.09 -16.57
CA THR A 160 27.98 10.15 -17.53
C THR A 160 26.58 9.99 -18.10
N SER A 161 26.05 8.77 -18.16
CA SER A 161 24.80 8.45 -18.87
C SER A 161 23.58 8.30 -17.97
N ARG A 162 23.44 9.10 -16.92
CA ARG A 162 22.33 9.02 -15.95
C ARG A 162 20.95 9.09 -16.61
N ASP A 163 20.79 9.95 -17.61
CA ASP A 163 19.49 10.12 -18.29
C ASP A 163 19.14 8.88 -19.12
N THR A 164 20.12 8.24 -19.72
CA THR A 164 19.93 6.98 -20.47
C THR A 164 19.56 5.84 -19.52
N ILE A 165 20.23 5.73 -18.37
CA ILE A 165 19.93 4.76 -17.34
C ILE A 165 18.50 4.94 -16.83
N ASN A 166 18.13 6.17 -16.47
CA ASN A 166 16.79 6.50 -15.98
C ASN A 166 15.71 6.20 -17.02
N SER A 167 15.96 6.49 -18.29
CA SER A 167 15.02 6.22 -19.38
C SER A 167 14.80 4.71 -19.60
N LYS A 168 15.89 3.92 -19.57
CA LYS A 168 15.80 2.45 -19.65
C LYS A 168 15.07 1.86 -18.44
N LEU A 169 15.39 2.33 -17.24
CA LEU A 169 14.72 1.90 -16.01
C LEU A 169 13.22 2.18 -16.07
N ARG A 170 12.84 3.42 -16.44
CA ARG A 170 11.45 3.82 -16.56
C ARG A 170 10.70 2.93 -17.54
N ALA A 171 11.25 2.70 -18.74
CA ALA A 171 10.60 1.88 -19.77
C ALA A 171 10.30 0.45 -19.28
N VAL A 172 11.24 -0.18 -18.58
CA VAL A 172 11.05 -1.55 -18.04
C VAL A 172 10.06 -1.55 -16.87
N LEU A 173 10.14 -0.55 -15.98
CA LEU A 173 9.24 -0.43 -14.85
C LEU A 173 7.81 -0.16 -15.31
N ASP A 174 7.61 0.77 -16.25
CA ASP A 174 6.30 1.10 -16.80
C ASP A 174 5.65 -0.11 -17.48
N ASP A 175 6.42 -0.86 -18.29
CA ASP A 175 5.90 -2.09 -18.95
C ASP A 175 5.44 -3.15 -17.92
N ALA A 176 6.23 -3.36 -16.90
CA ALA A 176 5.89 -4.33 -15.85
C ALA A 176 4.71 -3.88 -14.99
N THR A 177 4.63 -2.58 -14.64
CA THR A 177 3.62 -2.02 -13.73
C THR A 177 2.28 -1.75 -14.41
N ASN A 178 2.20 -1.74 -15.74
CA ASN A 178 0.92 -1.61 -16.47
C ASN A 178 -0.09 -2.71 -16.14
N LYS A 179 0.36 -3.84 -15.62
CA LYS A 179 -0.49 -4.99 -15.27
C LYS A 179 -1.10 -4.86 -13.87
N TRP A 180 -0.49 -4.08 -13.00
CA TRP A 180 -0.87 -3.96 -11.57
C TRP A 180 -0.74 -2.55 -10.99
#